data_e309298ebcfd524146dc8979ccc9e6b1
#
_entry.id   e309298ebcfd524146dc8979ccc9e6b1
#
_cell.length_a   1.000
_cell.length_b   1.000
_cell.length_c   1.000
_cell.angle_alpha   90.00
_cell.angle_beta   90.00
_cell.angle_gamma   90.00
#
_symmetry.space_group_name_H-M   'P 1'
#
loop_
_entity.id
_entity.type
_entity.pdbx_description
1 polymer ?
#
loop_
_entity_poly.entity_id
_entity_poly.type
_entity_poly.pdbx_seq_one_letter_code
_entity_poly.pdbx_strand_id
1 'polypeptide(L)'
;ADSEDKAAEEEEETEDEEDALKVAVLLPDEEEWSVDAEALESNLEEDGYEPLIDYAEGDVSRQVSQIQELTEEKVAAFIIAPVDPYGLPDVLADVKEADIPVFSYDELIMDTNAVNYYTAFGGRQVGRQIGEEIVERQELDKVREEKGSRTIEFFMGSLDDSQALLLYNGLMEVLQPYLDDGTLECPSGKFSFDDTGLLRWSGSLAESRMQETLEEYYETGEAPDIICTGFDEAALQICSVLDQHGIAAGSEAWPMITGVGCDAEAVKSIASGRLAFSIFMDPREMA
;
A
#
# COMPACT_ATOMS: atom_id res chain seq x y z
N ALA A 1 36.23 9.25 77.73
CA ALA A 1 36.72 9.27 76.40
C ALA A 1 35.63 8.70 75.51
N ASP A 2 34.94 9.58 74.86
CA ASP A 2 33.72 9.37 74.09
C ASP A 2 34.07 8.80 72.74
N SER A 3 33.34 7.78 72.37
CA SER A 3 33.24 7.26 71.01
C SER A 3 31.85 7.60 70.46
N GLU A 4 31.80 8.59 69.58
CA GLU A 4 30.62 8.92 68.79
C GLU A 4 30.49 7.91 67.66
N ASP A 5 29.39 7.20 67.74
CA ASP A 5 28.87 6.27 66.73
C ASP A 5 28.13 7.10 65.63
N LYS A 6 28.71 7.20 64.45
CA LYS A 6 28.08 7.81 63.28
C LYS A 6 27.44 6.66 62.46
N ALA A 7 26.14 6.47 62.67
CA ALA A 7 25.32 5.70 61.74
C ALA A 7 25.30 6.44 60.39
N ALA A 8 25.80 5.79 59.35
CA ALA A 8 25.58 6.17 57.99
C ALA A 8 24.17 5.68 57.58
N GLU A 9 23.28 6.64 57.30
CA GLU A 9 22.04 6.36 56.58
C GLU A 9 22.44 6.09 55.14
N GLU A 10 22.29 4.84 54.68
CA GLU A 10 22.21 4.47 53.25
C GLU A 10 20.86 4.96 52.76
N GLU A 11 20.87 6.05 51.98
CA GLU A 11 19.75 6.40 51.13
C GLU A 11 19.68 5.33 50.00
N GLU A 12 18.73 4.42 50.08
CA GLU A 12 18.29 3.60 48.95
C GLU A 12 17.67 4.60 47.96
N GLU A 13 18.42 4.93 46.89
CA GLU A 13 17.87 5.46 45.68
C GLU A 13 16.98 4.33 45.09
N THR A 14 15.68 4.43 45.35
CA THR A 14 14.69 3.71 44.54
C THR A 14 14.70 4.36 43.19
N GLU A 15 15.38 3.76 42.21
CA GLU A 15 15.11 4.00 40.80
C GLU A 15 13.62 3.66 40.62
N ASP A 16 12.79 4.69 40.52
CA ASP A 16 11.43 4.53 39.96
C ASP A 16 11.66 4.05 38.50
N GLU A 17 11.53 2.75 38.27
CA GLU A 17 11.32 2.24 36.90
C GLU A 17 10.02 2.90 36.44
N GLU A 18 10.13 3.98 35.65
CA GLU A 18 8.97 4.51 34.92
C GLU A 18 8.50 3.38 34.01
N ASP A 19 7.31 2.85 34.28
CA ASP A 19 6.66 1.85 33.39
C ASP A 19 6.65 2.41 31.97
N ALA A 20 7.15 1.63 31.00
CA ALA A 20 7.19 2.04 29.60
C ALA A 20 5.80 2.47 29.12
N LEU A 21 5.73 3.57 28.40
CA LEU A 21 4.47 4.07 27.86
C LEU A 21 3.95 3.11 26.78
N LYS A 22 2.69 2.70 26.90
CA LYS A 22 2.04 1.78 25.98
C LYS A 22 1.57 2.48 24.71
N VAL A 23 1.94 1.96 23.56
CA VAL A 23 1.49 2.42 22.25
C VAL A 23 0.68 1.33 21.58
N ALA A 24 -0.59 1.64 21.28
CA ALA A 24 -1.48 0.70 20.60
C ALA A 24 -1.21 0.72 19.09
N VAL A 25 -0.95 -0.46 18.50
CA VAL A 25 -0.78 -0.68 17.07
C VAL A 25 -1.92 -1.56 16.58
N LEU A 26 -2.85 -0.99 15.83
CA LEU A 26 -4.06 -1.66 15.36
C LEU A 26 -4.02 -1.83 13.85
N LEU A 27 -3.94 -3.07 13.40
CA LEU A 27 -3.76 -3.46 12.01
C LEU A 27 -4.96 -4.26 11.48
N PRO A 28 -5.24 -4.25 10.16
CA PRO A 28 -6.38 -4.94 9.58
C PRO A 28 -6.35 -6.46 9.78
N ASP A 29 -5.24 -7.13 9.49
CA ASP A 29 -5.07 -8.58 9.63
C ASP A 29 -3.59 -8.95 9.78
N GLU A 30 -3.33 -10.18 10.27
CA GLU A 30 -1.97 -10.65 10.51
C GLU A 30 -1.25 -11.09 9.23
N GLU A 31 -1.98 -11.64 8.25
CA GLU A 31 -1.38 -12.25 7.06
C GLU A 31 -0.68 -11.21 6.19
N GLU A 32 -1.33 -10.07 5.96
CA GLU A 32 -0.80 -9.00 5.12
C GLU A 32 0.13 -8.04 5.89
N TRP A 33 -0.13 -7.83 7.19
CA TRP A 33 0.50 -6.78 7.99
C TRP A 33 1.59 -7.26 8.97
N SER A 34 2.02 -8.52 8.88
CA SER A 34 3.03 -9.08 9.80
C SER A 34 4.38 -8.36 9.72
N VAL A 35 4.81 -7.94 8.54
CA VAL A 35 6.10 -7.24 8.36
C VAL A 35 6.06 -5.83 8.95
N ASP A 36 4.92 -5.14 8.79
CA ASP A 36 4.68 -3.82 9.39
C ASP A 36 4.64 -3.93 10.91
N ALA A 37 3.95 -4.93 11.43
CA ALA A 37 3.86 -5.19 12.87
C ALA A 37 5.24 -5.43 13.48
N GLU A 38 6.05 -6.31 12.90
CA GLU A 38 7.42 -6.58 13.36
C GLU A 38 8.30 -5.32 13.34
N ALA A 39 8.17 -4.49 12.30
CA ALA A 39 8.94 -3.26 12.17
C ALA A 39 8.50 -2.21 13.21
N LEU A 40 7.19 -2.01 13.38
CA LEU A 40 6.64 -1.10 14.39
C LEU A 40 6.99 -1.55 15.82
N GLU A 41 6.88 -2.86 16.10
CA GLU A 41 7.26 -3.43 17.39
C GLU A 41 8.73 -3.14 17.70
N SER A 42 9.63 -3.48 16.78
CA SER A 42 11.07 -3.28 16.96
C SER A 42 11.42 -1.80 17.18
N ASN A 43 10.85 -0.89 16.39
CA ASN A 43 11.16 0.53 16.47
C ASN A 43 10.61 1.15 17.78
N LEU A 44 9.41 0.79 18.18
CA LEU A 44 8.81 1.26 19.43
C LEU A 44 9.57 0.78 20.66
N GLU A 45 10.01 -0.50 20.67
CA GLU A 45 10.83 -1.06 21.76
C GLU A 45 12.20 -0.38 21.83
N GLU A 46 12.86 -0.10 20.68
CA GLU A 46 14.14 0.60 20.64
C GLU A 46 14.02 2.03 21.21
N ASP A 47 12.86 2.68 21.01
CA ASP A 47 12.56 4.01 21.54
C ASP A 47 12.03 3.98 23.00
N GLY A 48 11.91 2.80 23.60
CA GLY A 48 11.54 2.63 25.02
C GLY A 48 10.03 2.62 25.27
N TYR A 49 9.22 2.38 24.26
CA TYR A 49 7.77 2.16 24.39
C TYR A 49 7.43 0.67 24.56
N GLU A 50 6.23 0.39 25.10
CA GLU A 50 5.61 -0.94 25.11
C GLU A 50 4.57 -1.03 23.99
N PRO A 51 4.84 -1.72 22.87
CA PRO A 51 3.87 -1.87 21.79
C PRO A 51 2.77 -2.86 22.16
N LEU A 52 1.51 -2.49 21.93
CA LEU A 52 0.33 -3.36 22.04
C LEU A 52 -0.22 -3.59 20.63
N ILE A 53 0.19 -4.70 20.01
CA ILE A 53 -0.21 -5.02 18.64
C ILE A 53 -1.45 -5.90 18.65
N ASP A 54 -2.47 -5.52 17.88
CA ASP A 54 -3.68 -6.31 17.71
C ASP A 54 -4.20 -6.22 16.27
N TYR A 55 -4.92 -7.24 15.82
CA TYR A 55 -5.45 -7.36 14.47
C TYR A 55 -6.99 -7.42 14.49
N ALA A 56 -7.58 -6.66 13.57
CA ALA A 56 -9.02 -6.57 13.44
C ALA A 56 -9.65 -7.72 12.63
N GLU A 57 -8.86 -8.57 11.98
CA GLU A 57 -9.30 -9.67 11.11
C GLU A 57 -10.27 -9.20 10.00
N GLY A 58 -10.02 -8.01 9.44
CA GLY A 58 -10.86 -7.40 8.42
C GLY A 58 -12.23 -6.91 8.91
N ASP A 59 -12.48 -6.89 10.23
CA ASP A 59 -13.75 -6.46 10.82
C ASP A 59 -13.63 -5.07 11.47
N VAL A 60 -14.29 -4.08 10.86
CA VAL A 60 -14.34 -2.71 11.36
C VAL A 60 -14.93 -2.64 12.77
N SER A 61 -15.95 -3.46 13.09
CA SER A 61 -16.57 -3.46 14.40
C SER A 61 -15.62 -3.95 15.49
N ARG A 62 -14.76 -4.91 15.14
CA ARG A 62 -13.69 -5.38 16.01
C ARG A 62 -12.67 -4.28 16.25
N GLN A 63 -12.22 -3.60 15.17
CA GLN A 63 -11.27 -2.49 15.31
C GLN A 63 -11.83 -1.36 16.17
N VAL A 64 -13.11 -1.02 16.02
CA VAL A 64 -13.80 -0.06 16.90
C VAL A 64 -13.75 -0.50 18.37
N SER A 65 -14.02 -1.78 18.67
CA SER A 65 -13.97 -2.31 20.03
C SER A 65 -12.57 -2.25 20.63
N GLN A 66 -11.54 -2.60 19.86
CA GLN A 66 -10.12 -2.50 20.25
C GLN A 66 -9.74 -1.06 20.61
N ILE A 67 -10.14 -0.08 19.78
CA ILE A 67 -9.91 1.34 20.06
C ILE A 67 -10.59 1.77 21.37
N GLN A 68 -11.84 1.35 21.61
CA GLN A 68 -12.57 1.68 22.83
C GLN A 68 -11.87 1.12 24.07
N GLU A 69 -11.51 -0.15 24.08
CA GLU A 69 -10.83 -0.82 25.19
C GLU A 69 -9.49 -0.14 25.52
N LEU A 70 -8.66 0.13 24.51
CA LEU A 70 -7.35 0.73 24.71
C LEU A 70 -7.42 2.22 25.07
N THR A 71 -8.52 2.91 24.68
CA THR A 71 -8.79 4.27 25.15
C THR A 71 -9.08 4.29 26.65
N GLU A 72 -9.85 3.31 27.14
CA GLU A 72 -10.15 3.15 28.58
C GLU A 72 -8.87 2.79 29.38
N GLU A 73 -7.96 2.02 28.78
CA GLU A 73 -6.64 1.69 29.34
C GLU A 73 -5.65 2.87 29.34
N LYS A 74 -5.97 3.95 28.64
CA LYS A 74 -5.17 5.17 28.52
C LYS A 74 -3.78 4.95 27.93
N VAL A 75 -3.75 4.27 26.78
CA VAL A 75 -2.50 4.16 26.00
C VAL A 75 -1.93 5.53 25.66
N ALA A 76 -0.62 5.63 25.48
CA ALA A 76 0.07 6.89 25.19
C ALA A 76 -0.19 7.40 23.77
N ALA A 77 -0.44 6.49 22.81
CA ALA A 77 -0.74 6.82 21.43
C ALA A 77 -1.42 5.64 20.72
N PHE A 78 -2.11 5.95 19.63
CA PHE A 78 -2.59 4.97 18.66
C PHE A 78 -1.84 5.09 17.34
N ILE A 79 -1.41 3.95 16.77
CA ILE A 79 -1.02 3.78 15.38
C ILE A 79 -2.07 2.87 14.75
N ILE A 80 -2.83 3.37 13.78
CA ILE A 80 -3.99 2.66 13.22
C ILE A 80 -3.86 2.61 11.70
N ALA A 81 -3.75 1.39 11.16
CA ALA A 81 -4.10 1.12 9.78
C ALA A 81 -5.60 0.77 9.75
N PRO A 82 -6.46 1.58 9.11
CA PRO A 82 -7.90 1.34 9.19
C PRO A 82 -8.34 0.16 8.32
N VAL A 83 -9.25 -0.68 8.84
CA VAL A 83 -9.94 -1.69 8.00
C VAL A 83 -10.85 -1.01 6.98
N ASP A 84 -11.46 0.12 7.37
CA ASP A 84 -12.26 1.00 6.53
C ASP A 84 -11.96 2.45 6.95
N PRO A 85 -11.43 3.28 6.04
CA PRO A 85 -11.06 4.66 6.34
C PRO A 85 -12.22 5.53 6.81
N TYR A 86 -13.46 5.15 6.49
CA TYR A 86 -14.69 5.86 6.88
C TYR A 86 -15.40 5.26 8.08
N GLY A 87 -14.91 4.13 8.61
CA GLY A 87 -15.55 3.35 9.65
C GLY A 87 -15.26 3.79 11.09
N LEU A 88 -14.31 4.70 11.31
CA LEU A 88 -13.77 5.01 12.64
C LEU A 88 -14.10 6.40 13.23
N PRO A 89 -14.78 7.35 12.53
CA PRO A 89 -14.93 8.72 13.02
C PRO A 89 -15.56 8.83 14.42
N ASP A 90 -16.56 8.03 14.71
CA ASP A 90 -17.31 8.10 15.97
C ASP A 90 -16.44 7.66 17.16
N VAL A 91 -15.72 6.54 17.06
CA VAL A 91 -14.85 6.05 18.13
C VAL A 91 -13.63 6.95 18.31
N LEU A 92 -13.11 7.54 17.23
CA LEU A 92 -11.99 8.47 17.32
C LEU A 92 -12.35 9.82 17.95
N ALA A 93 -13.64 10.18 17.99
CA ALA A 93 -14.07 11.34 18.77
C ALA A 93 -13.83 11.13 20.28
N ASP A 94 -14.06 9.92 20.80
CA ASP A 94 -13.79 9.57 22.19
C ASP A 94 -12.28 9.57 22.49
N VAL A 95 -11.45 9.04 21.55
CA VAL A 95 -9.97 9.08 21.64
C VAL A 95 -9.47 10.53 21.74
N LYS A 96 -10.03 11.41 20.93
CA LYS A 96 -9.70 12.84 20.95
C LYS A 96 -10.12 13.51 22.26
N GLU A 97 -11.28 13.18 22.82
CA GLU A 97 -11.72 13.68 24.12
C GLU A 97 -10.80 13.21 25.26
N ALA A 98 -10.18 12.04 25.11
CA ALA A 98 -9.18 11.50 26.02
C ALA A 98 -7.78 12.13 25.83
N ASP A 99 -7.60 13.02 24.84
CA ASP A 99 -6.32 13.68 24.47
C ASP A 99 -5.20 12.69 24.11
N ILE A 100 -5.56 11.55 23.49
CA ILE A 100 -4.62 10.53 23.04
C ILE A 100 -4.29 10.80 21.56
N PRO A 101 -3.00 10.94 21.18
CA PRO A 101 -2.61 11.16 19.80
C PRO A 101 -2.87 9.94 18.92
N VAL A 102 -3.31 10.20 17.68
CA VAL A 102 -3.62 9.20 16.66
C VAL A 102 -2.74 9.39 15.45
N PHE A 103 -2.02 8.34 15.07
CA PHE A 103 -1.28 8.20 13.82
C PHE A 103 -2.11 7.34 12.87
N SER A 104 -2.52 7.89 11.73
CA SER A 104 -3.08 7.09 10.63
C SER A 104 -1.92 6.48 9.86
N TYR A 105 -1.89 5.17 9.74
CA TYR A 105 -0.80 4.42 9.14
C TYR A 105 -1.25 3.81 7.81
N ASP A 106 -0.47 4.01 6.76
CA ASP A 106 -0.67 3.60 5.39
C ASP A 106 -1.90 4.27 4.72
N GLU A 107 -3.09 4.09 5.23
CA GLU A 107 -4.30 4.73 4.72
C GLU A 107 -4.80 5.84 5.65
N LEU A 108 -5.18 6.99 5.07
CA LEU A 108 -5.69 8.12 5.86
C LEU A 108 -7.11 7.86 6.35
N ILE A 109 -7.33 7.89 7.65
CA ILE A 109 -8.66 7.83 8.25
C ILE A 109 -9.41 9.11 7.93
N MET A 110 -10.58 8.95 7.30
CA MET A 110 -11.40 10.03 6.76
C MET A 110 -12.48 10.50 7.73
N ASP A 111 -13.11 11.62 7.40
CA ASP A 111 -14.27 12.20 8.09
C ASP A 111 -14.09 12.43 9.61
N THR A 112 -12.85 12.59 10.05
CA THR A 112 -12.48 12.88 11.44
C THR A 112 -11.45 13.99 11.55
N ASN A 113 -11.39 14.64 12.70
CA ASN A 113 -10.34 15.58 13.05
C ASN A 113 -9.51 15.10 14.26
N ALA A 114 -9.55 13.81 14.55
CA ALA A 114 -8.81 13.18 15.64
C ALA A 114 -7.40 12.74 15.21
N VAL A 115 -7.16 12.52 13.92
CA VAL A 115 -5.84 12.17 13.40
C VAL A 115 -4.88 13.34 13.57
N ASN A 116 -3.77 13.08 14.27
CA ASN A 116 -2.71 14.07 14.52
C ASN A 116 -1.58 13.97 13.50
N TYR A 117 -1.27 12.74 13.07
CA TYR A 117 -0.20 12.42 12.14
C TYR A 117 -0.66 11.38 11.13
N TYR A 118 -0.08 11.46 9.95
CA TYR A 118 -0.31 10.51 8.87
C TYR A 118 1.01 10.10 8.25
N THR A 119 1.25 8.79 8.14
CA THR A 119 2.39 8.23 7.45
C THR A 119 1.91 7.25 6.39
N ALA A 120 2.47 7.34 5.21
CA ALA A 120 2.21 6.46 4.09
C ALA A 120 3.36 6.51 3.09
N PHE A 121 3.44 5.53 2.23
CA PHE A 121 4.32 5.62 1.07
C PHE A 121 3.89 6.76 0.16
N GLY A 122 4.87 7.37 -0.50
CA GLY A 122 4.61 8.44 -1.45
C GLY A 122 3.95 7.93 -2.73
N GLY A 123 2.66 7.58 -2.72
CA GLY A 123 1.94 6.98 -3.84
C GLY A 123 2.20 7.71 -5.16
N ARG A 124 2.22 9.05 -5.16
CA ARG A 124 2.58 9.84 -6.35
C ARG A 124 3.99 9.53 -6.88
N GLN A 125 4.97 9.33 -5.99
CA GLN A 125 6.32 8.99 -6.40
C GLN A 125 6.38 7.57 -6.97
N VAL A 126 5.67 6.62 -6.35
CA VAL A 126 5.54 5.25 -6.86
C VAL A 126 4.93 5.26 -8.26
N GLY A 127 3.84 6.00 -8.46
CA GLY A 127 3.22 6.16 -9.78
C GLY A 127 4.16 6.73 -10.83
N ARG A 128 4.94 7.76 -10.48
CA ARG A 128 5.98 8.30 -11.38
C ARG A 128 7.02 7.27 -11.74
N GLN A 129 7.52 6.50 -10.78
CA GLN A 129 8.51 5.44 -11.03
C GLN A 129 7.97 4.38 -11.99
N ILE A 130 6.70 3.96 -11.84
CA ILE A 130 6.07 3.04 -12.79
C ILE A 130 6.07 3.64 -14.19
N GLY A 131 5.66 4.90 -14.33
CA GLY A 131 5.64 5.60 -15.61
C GLY A 131 7.03 5.72 -16.24
N GLU A 132 8.03 6.11 -15.48
CA GLU A 132 9.43 6.25 -15.91
C GLU A 132 10.00 4.90 -16.38
N GLU A 133 9.76 3.81 -15.64
CA GLU A 133 10.15 2.45 -16.04
C GLU A 133 9.45 1.99 -17.33
N ILE A 134 8.18 2.32 -17.51
CA ILE A 134 7.45 2.03 -18.75
C ILE A 134 8.09 2.79 -19.92
N VAL A 135 8.34 4.09 -19.77
CA VAL A 135 8.98 4.93 -20.81
C VAL A 135 10.33 4.36 -21.20
N GLU A 136 11.17 4.02 -20.23
CA GLU A 136 12.51 3.50 -20.47
C GLU A 136 12.48 2.13 -21.15
N ARG A 137 11.75 1.17 -20.59
CA ARG A 137 11.74 -0.23 -21.08
C ARG A 137 11.06 -0.39 -22.43
N GLN A 138 10.07 0.44 -22.72
CA GLN A 138 9.36 0.46 -24.00
C GLN A 138 9.99 1.42 -25.01
N GLU A 139 11.09 2.09 -24.65
CA GLU A 139 11.78 3.08 -25.49
C GLU A 139 10.79 4.12 -26.07
N LEU A 140 9.82 4.61 -25.25
CA LEU A 140 8.71 5.41 -25.77
C LEU A 140 9.16 6.69 -26.48
N ASP A 141 10.24 7.33 -26.05
CA ASP A 141 10.79 8.49 -26.75
C ASP A 141 11.25 8.16 -28.17
N LYS A 142 11.87 7.00 -28.35
CA LYS A 142 12.28 6.52 -29.67
C LYS A 142 11.06 6.11 -30.51
N VAL A 143 10.08 5.44 -29.91
CA VAL A 143 8.79 5.13 -30.59
C VAL A 143 8.14 6.41 -31.10
N ARG A 144 8.11 7.47 -30.29
CA ARG A 144 7.62 8.80 -30.65
C ARG A 144 8.38 9.42 -31.81
N GLU A 145 9.71 9.40 -31.76
CA GLU A 145 10.58 9.92 -32.84
C GLU A 145 10.33 9.18 -34.16
N GLU A 146 10.16 7.87 -34.12
CA GLU A 146 9.86 7.01 -35.26
C GLU A 146 8.39 7.08 -35.72
N LYS A 147 7.53 7.84 -35.03
CA LYS A 147 6.10 7.96 -35.25
C LYS A 147 5.36 6.61 -35.19
N GLY A 148 5.83 5.73 -34.33
CA GLY A 148 5.18 4.49 -33.96
C GLY A 148 4.20 4.67 -32.80
N SER A 149 3.54 3.59 -32.41
CA SER A 149 2.72 3.53 -31.20
C SER A 149 2.94 2.24 -30.41
N ARG A 150 2.48 2.24 -29.16
CA ARG A 150 2.36 1.08 -28.28
C ARG A 150 0.97 1.07 -27.66
N THR A 151 0.42 -0.12 -27.52
CA THR A 151 -0.88 -0.28 -26.81
C THR A 151 -0.66 -0.49 -25.32
N ILE A 152 -1.54 0.13 -24.51
CA ILE A 152 -1.50 0.05 -23.05
C ILE A 152 -2.91 -0.09 -22.47
N GLU A 153 -3.04 -0.95 -21.44
CA GLU A 153 -4.25 -1.04 -20.62
C GLU A 153 -3.91 -0.84 -19.15
N PHE A 154 -4.84 -0.24 -18.39
CA PHE A 154 -4.61 0.18 -17.01
C PHE A 154 -5.51 -0.55 -16.01
N PHE A 155 -4.92 -1.02 -14.92
CA PHE A 155 -5.57 -1.72 -13.82
C PHE A 155 -5.02 -1.17 -12.50
N MET A 156 -5.66 -0.10 -11.99
CA MET A 156 -5.13 0.69 -10.87
C MET A 156 -5.78 0.29 -9.54
N GLY A 157 -5.50 1.03 -8.48
CA GLY A 157 -5.98 0.76 -7.13
C GLY A 157 -7.44 1.12 -6.87
N SER A 158 -7.84 1.08 -5.59
CA SER A 158 -9.22 1.33 -5.17
C SER A 158 -9.62 2.80 -5.32
N LEU A 159 -10.86 3.04 -5.78
CA LEU A 159 -11.36 4.41 -5.99
C LEU A 159 -11.64 5.16 -4.68
N ASP A 160 -11.81 4.44 -3.59
CA ASP A 160 -12.03 4.96 -2.24
C ASP A 160 -10.72 5.17 -1.45
N ASP A 161 -9.58 4.82 -2.01
CA ASP A 161 -8.26 5.00 -1.42
C ASP A 161 -7.53 6.23 -2.02
N SER A 162 -7.15 7.14 -1.13
CA SER A 162 -6.40 8.35 -1.51
C SER A 162 -5.02 8.05 -2.07
N GLN A 163 -4.36 6.97 -1.66
CA GLN A 163 -3.06 6.55 -2.19
C GLN A 163 -3.19 6.03 -3.62
N ALA A 164 -4.28 5.33 -3.95
CA ALA A 164 -4.58 4.94 -5.32
C ALA A 164 -4.70 6.14 -6.27
N LEU A 165 -5.37 7.22 -5.81
CA LEU A 165 -5.46 8.46 -6.57
C LEU A 165 -4.08 9.13 -6.73
N LEU A 166 -3.26 9.16 -5.69
CA LEU A 166 -1.93 9.74 -5.77
C LEU A 166 -1.02 8.93 -6.71
N LEU A 167 -1.08 7.61 -6.64
CA LEU A 167 -0.35 6.70 -7.54
C LEU A 167 -0.75 6.93 -8.99
N TYR A 168 -2.06 6.97 -9.27
CA TYR A 168 -2.58 7.27 -10.61
C TYR A 168 -2.11 8.65 -11.11
N ASN A 169 -2.20 9.68 -10.28
CA ASN A 169 -1.75 11.02 -10.67
C ASN A 169 -0.26 11.05 -10.99
N GLY A 170 0.58 10.40 -10.18
CA GLY A 170 2.01 10.29 -10.44
C GLY A 170 2.33 9.56 -11.74
N LEU A 171 1.62 8.47 -12.03
CA LEU A 171 1.73 7.72 -13.28
C LEU A 171 1.36 8.59 -14.48
N MET A 172 0.24 9.31 -14.42
CA MET A 172 -0.24 10.15 -15.52
C MET A 172 0.62 11.41 -15.74
N GLU A 173 1.32 11.93 -14.72
CA GLU A 173 2.35 12.96 -14.93
C GLU A 173 3.41 12.56 -15.94
N VAL A 174 3.71 11.26 -16.03
CA VAL A 174 4.70 10.72 -16.96
C VAL A 174 4.07 10.26 -18.27
N LEU A 175 2.96 9.52 -18.21
CA LEU A 175 2.40 8.83 -19.39
C LEU A 175 1.40 9.68 -20.19
N GLN A 176 0.73 10.67 -19.57
CA GLN A 176 -0.25 11.51 -20.27
C GLN A 176 0.28 12.16 -21.56
N PRO A 177 1.50 12.71 -21.60
CA PRO A 177 2.04 13.27 -22.84
C PRO A 177 2.15 12.27 -23.99
N TYR A 178 2.35 10.98 -23.70
CA TYR A 178 2.43 9.91 -24.71
C TYR A 178 1.04 9.44 -25.16
N LEU A 179 0.05 9.51 -24.27
CA LEU A 179 -1.35 9.28 -24.62
C LEU A 179 -1.89 10.42 -25.48
N ASP A 180 -1.58 11.67 -25.14
CA ASP A 180 -2.05 12.85 -25.85
C ASP A 180 -1.55 12.96 -27.29
N ASP A 181 -0.33 12.48 -27.56
CA ASP A 181 0.26 12.54 -28.91
C ASP A 181 0.13 11.21 -29.69
N GLY A 182 -0.50 10.19 -29.10
CA GLY A 182 -0.76 8.89 -29.74
C GLY A 182 0.44 7.95 -29.78
N THR A 183 1.53 8.23 -29.04
CA THR A 183 2.63 7.29 -28.84
C THR A 183 2.19 6.09 -27.99
N LEU A 184 1.31 6.35 -27.00
CA LEU A 184 0.54 5.33 -26.29
C LEU A 184 -0.93 5.38 -26.72
N GLU A 185 -1.48 4.22 -27.05
CA GLU A 185 -2.89 4.05 -27.39
C GLU A 185 -3.51 3.11 -26.36
N CYS A 186 -4.67 3.50 -25.82
CA CYS A 186 -5.47 2.65 -24.94
C CYS A 186 -6.71 2.16 -25.70
N PRO A 187 -6.69 0.96 -26.31
CA PRO A 187 -7.79 0.47 -27.15
C PRO A 187 -9.13 0.41 -26.43
N SER A 188 -9.16 0.09 -25.15
CA SER A 188 -10.40 0.11 -24.35
C SER A 188 -10.92 1.51 -24.08
N GLY A 189 -10.09 2.55 -24.23
CA GLY A 189 -10.40 3.93 -23.84
C GLY A 189 -10.49 4.13 -22.31
N LYS A 190 -10.18 3.10 -21.50
CA LYS A 190 -10.27 3.12 -20.04
C LYS A 190 -8.95 3.57 -19.43
N PHE A 191 -8.71 4.87 -19.39
CA PHE A 191 -7.47 5.44 -18.82
C PHE A 191 -7.71 6.57 -17.82
N SER A 192 -8.97 6.98 -17.54
CA SER A 192 -9.26 7.88 -16.43
C SER A 192 -9.14 7.17 -15.09
N PHE A 193 -8.99 7.90 -13.98
CA PHE A 193 -8.94 7.29 -12.64
C PHE A 193 -10.18 6.42 -12.38
N ASP A 194 -11.37 6.95 -12.69
CA ASP A 194 -12.64 6.25 -12.47
C ASP A 194 -12.74 4.95 -13.30
N ASP A 195 -12.21 4.94 -14.53
CA ASP A 195 -12.27 3.78 -15.41
C ASP A 195 -11.24 2.71 -15.05
N THR A 196 -10.10 3.11 -14.52
CA THR A 196 -8.97 2.20 -14.21
C THR A 196 -9.07 1.57 -12.82
N GLY A 197 -9.86 2.16 -11.92
CA GLY A 197 -9.97 1.74 -10.53
C GLY A 197 -10.51 0.32 -10.34
N LEU A 198 -9.96 -0.38 -9.36
CA LEU A 198 -10.36 -1.72 -8.94
C LEU A 198 -10.74 -1.66 -7.46
N LEU A 199 -12.04 -1.64 -7.18
CA LEU A 199 -12.56 -1.46 -5.83
C LEU A 199 -11.95 -2.47 -4.85
N ARG A 200 -11.50 -1.97 -3.70
CA ARG A 200 -10.84 -2.74 -2.65
C ARG A 200 -9.61 -3.52 -3.13
N TRP A 201 -8.88 -2.97 -4.09
CA TRP A 201 -7.66 -3.58 -4.62
C TRP A 201 -7.86 -5.04 -5.09
N SER A 202 -9.03 -5.34 -5.67
CA SER A 202 -9.44 -6.70 -5.98
C SER A 202 -8.78 -7.25 -7.24
N GLY A 203 -7.95 -8.28 -7.08
CA GLY A 203 -7.37 -9.06 -8.18
C GLY A 203 -8.42 -9.77 -9.03
N SER A 204 -9.53 -10.22 -8.44
CA SER A 204 -10.62 -10.87 -9.19
C SER A 204 -11.36 -9.89 -10.10
N LEU A 205 -11.43 -8.60 -9.73
CA LEU A 205 -11.94 -7.58 -10.64
C LEU A 205 -10.96 -7.28 -11.78
N ALA A 206 -9.65 -7.35 -11.53
CA ALA A 206 -8.64 -7.26 -12.57
C ALA A 206 -8.74 -8.43 -13.56
N GLU A 207 -8.90 -9.65 -13.06
CA GLU A 207 -9.14 -10.85 -13.86
C GLU A 207 -10.33 -10.67 -14.81
N SER A 208 -11.50 -10.35 -14.26
CA SER A 208 -12.73 -10.18 -15.04
C SER A 208 -12.60 -9.08 -16.09
N ARG A 209 -12.04 -7.92 -15.70
CA ARG A 209 -11.84 -6.80 -16.63
C ARG A 209 -10.84 -7.14 -17.74
N MET A 210 -9.77 -7.89 -17.43
CA MET A 210 -8.80 -8.29 -18.46
C MET A 210 -9.42 -9.25 -19.45
N GLN A 211 -10.25 -10.21 -19.00
CA GLN A 211 -11.01 -11.11 -19.88
C GLN A 211 -11.89 -10.31 -20.86
N GLU A 212 -12.70 -9.38 -20.32
CA GLU A 212 -13.55 -8.51 -21.13
C GLU A 212 -12.73 -7.66 -22.13
N THR A 213 -11.59 -7.12 -21.66
CA THR A 213 -10.71 -6.28 -22.50
C THR A 213 -10.14 -7.07 -23.68
N LEU A 214 -9.64 -8.29 -23.43
CA LEU A 214 -9.13 -9.13 -24.51
C LEU A 214 -10.23 -9.53 -25.51
N GLU A 215 -11.41 -9.90 -25.03
CA GLU A 215 -12.53 -10.31 -25.88
C GLU A 215 -13.08 -9.17 -26.75
N GLU A 216 -13.06 -7.94 -26.24
CA GLU A 216 -13.70 -6.79 -26.91
C GLU A 216 -12.74 -6.02 -27.83
N TYR A 217 -11.45 -5.92 -27.46
CA TYR A 217 -10.51 -5.01 -28.11
C TYR A 217 -9.30 -5.66 -28.78
N TYR A 218 -9.08 -6.99 -28.56
CA TYR A 218 -7.93 -7.71 -29.11
C TYR A 218 -8.36 -8.95 -29.89
N GLU A 219 -7.63 -9.27 -30.97
CA GLU A 219 -7.88 -10.50 -31.69
C GLU A 219 -7.40 -11.73 -30.91
N THR A 220 -7.90 -12.91 -31.23
CA THR A 220 -7.51 -14.15 -30.55
C THR A 220 -5.99 -14.38 -30.62
N GLY A 221 -5.36 -14.47 -29.49
CA GLY A 221 -3.91 -14.66 -29.37
C GLY A 221 -3.09 -13.35 -29.34
N GLU A 222 -3.76 -12.20 -29.36
CA GLU A 222 -3.14 -10.88 -29.19
C GLU A 222 -3.40 -10.32 -27.79
N ALA A 223 -2.53 -9.42 -27.34
CA ALA A 223 -2.62 -8.68 -26.08
C ALA A 223 -2.08 -7.26 -26.29
N PRO A 224 -2.34 -6.31 -25.35
CA PRO A 224 -1.66 -5.03 -25.37
C PRO A 224 -0.14 -5.19 -25.24
N ASP A 225 0.63 -4.23 -25.73
CA ASP A 225 2.10 -4.20 -25.51
C ASP A 225 2.43 -4.03 -24.02
N ILE A 226 1.58 -3.28 -23.30
CA ILE A 226 1.78 -2.90 -21.91
C ILE A 226 0.50 -3.14 -21.11
N ILE A 227 0.65 -3.78 -19.96
CA ILE A 227 -0.39 -3.88 -18.93
C ILE A 227 0.15 -3.18 -17.68
N CYS A 228 -0.38 -2.01 -17.40
CA CYS A 228 0.00 -1.21 -16.25
C CYS A 228 -0.92 -1.54 -15.07
N THR A 229 -0.35 -2.16 -14.03
CA THR A 229 -1.09 -2.45 -12.79
C THR A 229 -0.53 -1.66 -11.62
N GLY A 230 -1.40 -1.32 -10.68
CA GLY A 230 -1.07 -0.60 -9.46
C GLY A 230 -0.75 -1.51 -8.26
N PHE A 231 -0.86 -2.85 -8.40
CA PHE A 231 -0.60 -3.82 -7.34
C PHE A 231 -0.36 -5.23 -7.89
N ASP A 232 0.40 -6.03 -7.14
CA ASP A 232 0.89 -7.34 -7.59
C ASP A 232 -0.22 -8.37 -7.79
N GLU A 233 -1.25 -8.41 -6.95
CA GLU A 233 -2.36 -9.35 -7.11
C GLU A 233 -3.06 -9.17 -8.46
N ALA A 234 -3.33 -7.93 -8.89
CA ALA A 234 -3.89 -7.68 -10.22
C ALA A 234 -2.97 -8.21 -11.33
N ALA A 235 -1.67 -7.94 -11.23
CA ALA A 235 -0.69 -8.41 -12.21
C ALA A 235 -0.66 -9.93 -12.33
N LEU A 236 -0.71 -10.64 -11.20
CA LEU A 236 -0.70 -12.11 -11.14
C LEU A 236 -1.99 -12.71 -11.72
N GLN A 237 -3.15 -12.16 -11.41
CA GLN A 237 -4.43 -12.61 -11.96
C GLN A 237 -4.47 -12.37 -13.49
N ILE A 238 -4.00 -11.23 -13.95
CA ILE A 238 -3.90 -10.92 -15.38
C ILE A 238 -2.96 -11.89 -16.09
N CYS A 239 -1.82 -12.27 -15.52
CA CYS A 239 -0.97 -13.33 -16.06
C CYS A 239 -1.72 -14.64 -16.28
N SER A 240 -2.62 -15.00 -15.37
CA SER A 240 -3.44 -16.21 -15.47
C SER A 240 -4.47 -16.10 -16.60
N VAL A 241 -5.06 -14.92 -16.80
CA VAL A 241 -5.97 -14.65 -17.92
C VAL A 241 -5.26 -14.80 -19.26
N LEU A 242 -4.06 -14.24 -19.41
CA LEU A 242 -3.28 -14.36 -20.64
C LEU A 242 -2.97 -15.81 -20.99
N ASP A 243 -2.58 -16.62 -20.00
CA ASP A 243 -2.36 -18.09 -20.21
C ASP A 243 -3.63 -18.80 -20.69
N GLN A 244 -4.79 -18.47 -20.09
CA GLN A 244 -6.08 -19.05 -20.48
C GLN A 244 -6.49 -18.66 -21.91
N HIS A 245 -6.06 -17.47 -22.38
CA HIS A 245 -6.28 -17.01 -23.75
C HIS A 245 -5.21 -17.51 -24.74
N GLY A 246 -4.30 -18.38 -24.29
CA GLY A 246 -3.28 -18.99 -25.14
C GLY A 246 -2.09 -18.10 -25.43
N ILE A 247 -1.94 -16.98 -24.71
CA ILE A 247 -0.79 -16.07 -24.80
C ILE A 247 0.26 -16.56 -23.80
N ALA A 248 1.30 -17.21 -24.31
CA ALA A 248 2.29 -17.87 -23.46
C ALA A 248 3.37 -16.88 -22.98
N ALA A 249 3.76 -16.99 -21.70
CA ALA A 249 4.89 -16.23 -21.17
C ALA A 249 6.16 -16.45 -21.99
N GLY A 250 6.87 -15.37 -22.31
CA GLY A 250 8.08 -15.39 -23.13
C GLY A 250 7.84 -15.46 -24.65
N SER A 251 6.57 -15.47 -25.12
CA SER A 251 6.25 -15.26 -26.53
C SER A 251 6.35 -13.78 -26.90
N GLU A 252 6.40 -13.48 -28.20
CA GLU A 252 6.38 -12.09 -28.70
C GLU A 252 5.07 -11.35 -28.36
N ALA A 253 3.98 -12.10 -28.14
CA ALA A 253 2.68 -11.56 -27.76
C ALA A 253 2.53 -11.34 -26.24
N TRP A 254 3.52 -11.76 -25.42
CA TRP A 254 3.45 -11.55 -23.98
C TRP A 254 3.74 -10.09 -23.63
N PRO A 255 2.80 -9.39 -22.97
CA PRO A 255 2.95 -7.98 -22.68
C PRO A 255 4.02 -7.69 -21.61
N MET A 256 4.48 -6.45 -21.57
CA MET A 256 5.13 -5.90 -20.40
C MET A 256 4.09 -5.69 -19.30
N ILE A 257 4.19 -6.40 -18.17
CA ILE A 257 3.26 -6.30 -17.05
C ILE A 257 3.99 -5.69 -15.86
N THR A 258 3.42 -4.62 -15.26
CA THR A 258 3.97 -3.95 -14.07
C THR A 258 3.30 -4.47 -12.81
N GLY A 259 3.91 -4.20 -11.64
CA GLY A 259 3.35 -4.50 -10.32
C GLY A 259 3.81 -3.48 -9.27
N VAL A 260 3.20 -3.56 -8.10
CA VAL A 260 3.59 -2.82 -6.89
C VAL A 260 3.34 -3.73 -5.69
N GLY A 261 4.31 -3.79 -4.77
CA GLY A 261 4.30 -4.61 -3.56
C GLY A 261 5.55 -5.48 -3.42
N CYS A 262 5.96 -6.14 -4.50
CA CYS A 262 7.06 -7.12 -4.51
C CYS A 262 6.81 -8.31 -3.58
N ASP A 263 5.58 -8.79 -3.53
CA ASP A 263 5.28 -10.01 -2.80
C ASP A 263 6.04 -11.24 -3.35
N ALA A 264 6.08 -12.34 -2.61
CA ALA A 264 6.88 -13.51 -2.96
C ALA A 264 6.49 -14.13 -4.32
N GLU A 265 5.21 -14.09 -4.70
CA GLU A 265 4.72 -14.62 -5.98
C GLU A 265 5.03 -13.67 -7.14
N ALA A 266 4.96 -12.35 -6.91
CA ALA A 266 5.37 -11.35 -7.88
C ALA A 266 6.88 -11.44 -8.18
N VAL A 267 7.71 -11.59 -7.14
CA VAL A 267 9.17 -11.79 -7.30
C VAL A 267 9.48 -13.05 -8.11
N LYS A 268 8.78 -14.17 -7.86
CA LYS A 268 8.91 -15.38 -8.68
C LYS A 268 8.46 -15.16 -10.12
N SER A 269 7.41 -14.37 -10.31
CA SER A 269 6.88 -14.03 -11.63
C SER A 269 7.83 -13.11 -12.40
N ILE A 270 8.53 -12.19 -11.75
CA ILE A 270 9.62 -11.41 -12.34
C ILE A 270 10.78 -12.33 -12.74
N ALA A 271 11.21 -13.22 -11.86
CA ALA A 271 12.31 -14.14 -12.13
C ALA A 271 12.01 -15.10 -13.29
N SER A 272 10.75 -15.42 -13.55
CA SER A 272 10.30 -16.26 -14.67
C SER A 272 9.94 -15.47 -15.94
N GLY A 273 10.08 -14.14 -15.93
CA GLY A 273 9.77 -13.27 -17.07
C GLY A 273 8.28 -13.06 -17.34
N ARG A 274 7.41 -13.35 -16.37
CA ARG A 274 5.97 -13.12 -16.46
C ARG A 274 5.59 -11.68 -16.12
N LEU A 275 6.23 -11.09 -15.09
CA LEU A 275 6.19 -9.67 -14.77
C LEU A 275 7.48 -9.00 -15.20
N ALA A 276 7.39 -7.77 -15.67
CA ALA A 276 8.55 -6.98 -16.05
C ALA A 276 9.27 -6.41 -14.83
N PHE A 277 8.49 -5.92 -13.87
CA PHE A 277 8.95 -5.42 -12.58
C PHE A 277 7.78 -5.24 -11.61
N SER A 278 8.10 -5.08 -10.34
CA SER A 278 7.22 -4.58 -9.29
C SER A 278 7.97 -3.53 -8.48
N ILE A 279 7.29 -2.47 -8.05
CA ILE A 279 7.88 -1.45 -7.18
C ILE A 279 7.78 -1.92 -5.75
N PHE A 280 8.92 -2.04 -5.07
CA PHE A 280 8.96 -2.43 -3.67
C PHE A 280 8.72 -1.21 -2.76
N MET A 281 7.73 -1.32 -1.91
CA MET A 281 7.46 -0.39 -0.81
C MET A 281 7.88 -1.10 0.48
N ASP A 282 9.02 -0.71 1.04
CA ASP A 282 9.56 -1.38 2.23
C ASP A 282 8.84 -0.90 3.50
N PRO A 283 7.99 -1.72 4.16
CA PRO A 283 7.25 -1.30 5.36
C PRO A 283 8.17 -0.82 6.49
N ARG A 284 9.40 -1.33 6.55
CA ARG A 284 10.40 -0.92 7.55
C ARG A 284 10.85 0.54 7.43
N GLU A 285 10.65 1.16 6.26
CA GLU A 285 10.93 2.59 6.05
C GLU A 285 9.73 3.48 6.43
N MET A 286 8.55 2.89 6.57
CA MET A 286 7.32 3.59 6.95
C MET A 286 7.09 3.51 8.46
N ALA A 287 7.41 2.37 9.08
CA ALA A 287 7.35 2.10 10.51
C ALA A 287 8.43 2.90 11.28
#